data_8273bd031482b76ddac7e9420499b2dc
#
_entry.id   8273bd031482b76ddac7e9420499b2dc
#
_cell.length_a   1.000
_cell.length_b   1.000
_cell.length_c   1.000
_cell.angle_alpha   90.00
_cell.angle_beta   90.00
_cell.angle_gamma   90.00
#
_symmetry.space_group_name_H-M   'P 1'
#
loop_
_entity.id
_entity.type
_entity.pdbx_description
1 polymer ?
#
loop_
_entity_poly.entity_id
_entity_poly.type
_entity_poly.pdbx_seq_one_letter_code
_entity_poly.pdbx_strand_id
1 'polypeptide(L)'
;MLTPTQVTEKIYTGAGRVTAADLMSRSDYQALRQDLLRLVLQHKRKRRVRLDENLSIVFENRLTAWLQAQEELRWLTRPDSRDIDEILERANQLVAERGHLTATIFVDGAHRPAVDAYVAAIATHEFGLGVHFDGHIMEGQFVEAPHEGWNTVH
;
A
#
# COMPACT_ATOMS: atom_id res chain seq x y z
N MET A 1 22.13 -8.04 -13.61
CA MET A 1 20.91 -8.03 -12.75
C MET A 1 21.02 -6.86 -11.77
N LEU A 2 19.95 -6.08 -11.59
CA LEU A 2 19.96 -4.98 -10.61
C LEU A 2 20.00 -5.53 -9.18
N THR A 3 20.66 -4.83 -8.28
CA THR A 3 20.61 -5.14 -6.85
C THR A 3 19.24 -4.72 -6.26
N PRO A 4 18.80 -5.27 -5.12
CA PRO A 4 17.56 -4.87 -4.47
C PRO A 4 17.48 -3.35 -4.22
N THR A 5 18.59 -2.72 -3.81
CA THR A 5 18.67 -1.28 -3.60
C THR A 5 18.46 -0.49 -4.89
N GLN A 6 19.09 -0.92 -5.98
CA GLN A 6 18.91 -0.27 -7.30
C GLN A 6 17.48 -0.42 -7.82
N VAL A 7 16.83 -1.58 -7.58
CA VAL A 7 15.42 -1.77 -7.93
C VAL A 7 14.54 -0.82 -7.14
N THR A 8 14.66 -0.80 -5.81
CA THR A 8 13.82 0.07 -4.96
C THR A 8 14.04 1.55 -5.26
N GLU A 9 15.27 1.97 -5.51
CA GLU A 9 15.58 3.36 -5.89
C GLU A 9 14.98 3.74 -7.24
N LYS A 10 15.13 2.90 -8.26
CA LYS A 10 14.53 3.09 -9.58
C LYS A 10 13.01 3.25 -9.49
N ILE A 11 12.34 2.39 -8.72
CA ILE A 11 10.89 2.44 -8.55
C ILE A 11 10.48 3.69 -7.75
N TYR A 12 11.18 4.01 -6.67
CA TYR A 12 10.88 5.14 -5.80
C TYR A 12 11.03 6.49 -6.53
N THR A 13 12.07 6.65 -7.33
CA THR A 13 12.34 7.90 -8.09
C THR A 13 11.56 8.00 -9.41
N GLY A 14 10.90 6.92 -9.81
CA GLY A 14 10.06 6.92 -11.01
C GLY A 14 8.85 7.85 -10.86
N ALA A 15 8.43 8.46 -11.95
CA ALA A 15 7.29 9.34 -11.97
C ALA A 15 5.99 8.61 -12.30
N GLY A 16 4.87 9.11 -11.74
CA GLY A 16 3.53 8.65 -12.06
C GLY A 16 3.19 7.25 -11.55
N ARG A 17 2.28 6.60 -12.24
CA ARG A 17 1.76 5.27 -11.90
C ARG A 17 2.79 4.18 -12.13
N VAL A 18 2.65 3.07 -11.42
CA VAL A 18 3.38 1.82 -11.69
C VAL A 18 2.83 1.23 -13.00
N THR A 19 3.71 0.76 -13.86
CA THR A 19 3.38 0.17 -15.16
C THR A 19 3.89 -1.27 -15.27
N ALA A 20 3.45 -2.00 -16.29
CA ALA A 20 3.94 -3.35 -16.56
C ALA A 20 5.46 -3.41 -16.78
N ALA A 21 6.06 -2.32 -17.33
CA ALA A 21 7.52 -2.23 -17.51
C ALA A 21 8.31 -2.08 -16.19
N ASP A 22 7.64 -1.75 -15.10
CA ASP A 22 8.25 -1.67 -13.76
C ASP A 22 8.24 -3.03 -13.05
N LEU A 23 7.40 -3.96 -13.50
CA LEU A 23 7.28 -5.28 -12.89
C LEU A 23 8.48 -6.15 -13.25
N MET A 24 8.91 -6.90 -12.26
CA MET A 24 9.96 -7.90 -12.43
C MET A 24 9.33 -9.22 -12.90
N SER A 25 10.13 -10.02 -13.62
CA SER A 25 9.75 -11.41 -13.86
C SER A 25 9.57 -12.14 -12.52
N ARG A 26 8.73 -13.18 -12.52
CA ARG A 26 8.50 -14.00 -11.32
C ARG A 26 9.80 -14.58 -10.76
N SER A 27 10.69 -15.07 -11.61
CA SER A 27 11.97 -15.64 -11.21
C SER A 27 12.90 -14.62 -10.57
N ASP A 28 13.03 -13.43 -11.18
CA ASP A 28 13.90 -12.37 -10.67
C ASP A 28 13.36 -11.81 -9.35
N TYR A 29 12.04 -11.60 -9.28
CA TYR A 29 11.41 -11.16 -8.04
C TYR A 29 11.62 -12.17 -6.92
N GLN A 30 11.36 -13.46 -7.17
CA GLN A 30 11.53 -14.50 -6.17
C GLN A 30 12.96 -14.60 -5.65
N ALA A 31 13.95 -14.40 -6.51
CA ALA A 31 15.36 -14.40 -6.13
C ALA A 31 15.74 -13.25 -5.18
N LEU A 32 15.12 -12.08 -5.33
CA LEU A 32 15.42 -10.87 -4.56
C LEU A 32 14.37 -10.54 -3.48
N ARG A 33 13.29 -11.29 -3.41
CA ARG A 33 12.08 -10.97 -2.63
C ARG A 33 12.36 -10.62 -1.17
N GLN A 34 13.16 -11.42 -0.47
CA GLN A 34 13.41 -11.17 0.97
C GLN A 34 14.10 -9.83 1.20
N ASP A 35 15.06 -9.49 0.36
CA ASP A 35 15.78 -8.22 0.46
C ASP A 35 14.90 -7.04 0.06
N LEU A 36 14.10 -7.19 -1.00
CA LEU A 36 13.12 -6.18 -1.43
C LEU A 36 12.07 -5.92 -0.35
N LEU A 37 11.49 -6.97 0.24
CA LEU A 37 10.55 -6.84 1.36
C LEU A 37 11.17 -6.08 2.52
N ARG A 38 12.40 -6.45 2.94
CA ARG A 38 13.10 -5.78 4.04
C ARG A 38 13.28 -4.28 3.76
N LEU A 39 13.73 -3.91 2.55
CA LEU A 39 13.94 -2.51 2.17
C LEU A 39 12.63 -1.72 2.16
N VAL A 40 11.58 -2.28 1.54
CA VAL A 40 10.29 -1.58 1.46
C VAL A 40 9.60 -1.51 2.83
N LEU A 41 9.71 -2.53 3.68
CA LEU A 41 9.21 -2.47 5.05
C LEU A 41 9.92 -1.41 5.88
N GLN A 42 11.25 -1.26 5.73
CA GLN A 42 11.98 -0.16 6.37
C GLN A 42 11.50 1.21 5.87
N HIS A 43 11.21 1.32 4.56
CA HIS A 43 10.64 2.53 3.98
C HIS A 43 9.23 2.81 4.57
N LYS A 44 8.35 1.81 4.64
CA LYS A 44 7.01 1.93 5.24
C LYS A 44 7.05 2.35 6.71
N ARG A 45 8.01 1.85 7.50
CA ARG A 45 8.17 2.24 8.92
C ARG A 45 8.38 3.75 9.09
N LYS A 46 9.14 4.39 8.21
CA LYS A 46 9.38 5.85 8.22
C LYS A 46 8.15 6.67 7.81
N ARG A 47 7.17 6.03 7.22
CA ARG A 47 5.93 6.63 6.71
C ARG A 47 4.70 6.25 7.53
N ARG A 48 4.91 5.49 8.61
CA ARG A 48 3.86 5.09 9.52
C ARG A 48 3.67 6.14 10.61
N VAL A 49 2.43 6.55 10.80
CA VAL A 49 1.99 7.40 11.91
C VAL A 49 1.07 6.58 12.80
N ARG A 50 1.42 6.44 14.05
CA ARG A 50 0.58 5.80 15.04
C ARG A 50 -0.39 6.84 15.59
N LEU A 51 -1.68 6.53 15.56
CA LEU A 51 -2.75 7.41 16.02
C LEU A 51 -3.15 7.05 17.46
N ASP A 52 -3.23 5.75 17.77
CA ASP A 52 -3.38 5.21 19.12
C ASP A 52 -2.75 3.82 19.23
N GLU A 53 -3.09 3.06 20.27
CA GLU A 53 -2.53 1.73 20.50
C GLU A 53 -3.02 0.67 19.49
N ASN A 54 -4.18 0.89 18.85
CA ASN A 54 -4.78 -0.06 17.90
C ASN A 54 -4.85 0.49 16.47
N LEU A 55 -4.54 1.77 16.26
CA LEU A 55 -4.74 2.43 14.98
C LEU A 55 -3.44 3.09 14.50
N SER A 56 -3.09 2.80 13.28
CA SER A 56 -2.00 3.49 12.58
C SER A 56 -2.31 3.70 11.11
N ILE A 57 -1.67 4.67 10.51
CA ILE A 57 -1.72 4.91 9.06
C ILE A 57 -0.33 4.79 8.47
N VAL A 58 -0.26 4.32 7.23
CA VAL A 58 0.97 4.34 6.42
C VAL A 58 0.71 5.17 5.19
N PHE A 59 1.45 6.26 5.02
CA PHE A 59 1.40 7.02 3.78
C PHE A 59 2.04 6.21 2.66
N GLU A 60 1.25 5.96 1.63
CA GLU A 60 1.64 5.13 0.50
C GLU A 60 2.38 5.96 -0.58
N ASN A 61 3.01 5.29 -1.50
CA ASN A 61 3.67 5.90 -2.65
C ASN A 61 3.90 4.84 -3.75
N ARG A 62 4.55 5.25 -4.83
CA ARG A 62 4.84 4.38 -5.97
C ARG A 62 5.62 3.11 -5.59
N LEU A 63 6.57 3.19 -4.66
CA LEU A 63 7.35 2.02 -4.21
C LEU A 63 6.48 1.02 -3.45
N THR A 64 5.59 1.49 -2.58
CA THR A 64 4.70 0.62 -1.81
C THR A 64 3.62 0.01 -2.70
N ALA A 65 3.10 0.76 -3.67
CA ALA A 65 2.18 0.26 -4.70
C ALA A 65 2.83 -0.81 -5.59
N TRP A 66 4.07 -0.57 -6.01
CA TRP A 66 4.83 -1.56 -6.78
C TRP A 66 5.02 -2.87 -6.03
N LEU A 67 5.37 -2.80 -4.74
CA LEU A 67 5.53 -4.02 -3.94
C LEU A 67 4.23 -4.80 -3.84
N GLN A 68 3.09 -4.11 -3.65
CA GLN A 68 1.79 -4.76 -3.62
C GLN A 68 1.50 -5.47 -4.95
N ALA A 69 1.71 -4.80 -6.08
CA ALA A 69 1.53 -5.42 -7.39
C ALA A 69 2.42 -6.66 -7.57
N GLN A 70 3.70 -6.60 -7.16
CA GLN A 70 4.61 -7.73 -7.23
C GLN A 70 4.20 -8.90 -6.34
N GLU A 71 3.71 -8.64 -5.14
CA GLU A 71 3.24 -9.69 -4.23
C GLU A 71 1.95 -10.34 -4.75
N GLU A 72 1.01 -9.58 -5.31
CA GLU A 72 -0.18 -10.14 -5.95
C GLU A 72 0.18 -10.99 -7.18
N LEU A 73 1.03 -10.46 -8.06
CA LEU A 73 1.48 -11.15 -9.27
C LEU A 73 2.16 -12.49 -8.96
N ARG A 74 2.87 -12.57 -7.83
CA ARG A 74 3.57 -13.77 -7.39
C ARG A 74 2.64 -14.97 -7.20
N TRP A 75 1.38 -14.74 -6.82
CA TRP A 75 0.41 -15.81 -6.57
C TRP A 75 -0.19 -16.38 -7.85
N LEU A 76 -0.13 -15.66 -8.96
CA LEU A 76 -0.63 -16.13 -10.23
C LEU A 76 0.36 -17.07 -10.92
N THR A 77 -0.10 -18.23 -11.39
CA THR A 77 0.78 -19.22 -12.03
C THR A 77 1.18 -18.79 -13.44
N ARG A 78 0.25 -18.23 -14.18
CA ARG A 78 0.44 -17.75 -15.57
C ARG A 78 -0.44 -16.51 -15.79
N PRO A 79 -0.02 -15.34 -15.28
CA PRO A 79 -0.77 -14.13 -15.48
C PRO A 79 -0.82 -13.76 -16.97
N ASP A 80 -1.98 -13.40 -17.45
CA ASP A 80 -2.15 -12.78 -18.76
C ASP A 80 -2.09 -11.24 -18.64
N SER A 81 -2.28 -10.54 -19.76
CA SER A 81 -2.24 -9.08 -19.78
C SER A 81 -3.39 -8.47 -18.97
N ARG A 82 -4.55 -9.09 -18.94
CA ARG A 82 -5.70 -8.62 -18.19
C ARG A 82 -5.46 -8.74 -16.68
N ASP A 83 -4.91 -9.86 -16.23
CA ASP A 83 -4.52 -10.05 -14.82
C ASP A 83 -3.55 -8.96 -14.38
N ILE A 84 -2.55 -8.65 -15.22
CA ILE A 84 -1.55 -7.61 -14.94
C ILE A 84 -2.21 -6.23 -14.85
N ASP A 85 -3.09 -5.89 -15.78
CA ASP A 85 -3.78 -4.62 -15.81
C ASP A 85 -4.67 -4.44 -14.57
N GLU A 86 -5.43 -5.46 -14.17
CA GLU A 86 -6.27 -5.44 -12.97
C GLU A 86 -5.45 -5.28 -11.68
N ILE A 87 -4.30 -5.96 -11.56
CA ILE A 87 -3.37 -5.82 -10.44
C ILE A 87 -2.81 -4.39 -10.38
N LEU A 88 -2.37 -3.88 -11.53
CA LEU A 88 -1.82 -2.52 -11.61
C LEU A 88 -2.86 -1.45 -11.30
N GLU A 89 -4.09 -1.63 -11.74
CA GLU A 89 -5.19 -0.71 -11.44
C GLU A 89 -5.42 -0.62 -9.93
N ARG A 90 -5.53 -1.76 -9.24
CA ARG A 90 -5.67 -1.80 -7.77
C ARG A 90 -4.46 -1.18 -7.06
N ALA A 91 -3.26 -1.59 -7.42
CA ALA A 91 -2.04 -1.09 -6.79
C ALA A 91 -1.87 0.43 -6.98
N ASN A 92 -2.23 0.94 -8.15
CA ASN A 92 -2.11 2.36 -8.47
C ASN A 92 -3.12 3.26 -7.74
N GLN A 93 -4.14 2.70 -7.10
CA GLN A 93 -4.98 3.47 -6.16
C GLN A 93 -4.16 3.98 -4.97
N LEU A 94 -3.03 3.35 -4.66
CA LEU A 94 -2.10 3.78 -3.61
C LEU A 94 -1.15 4.90 -4.07
N VAL A 95 -1.07 5.17 -5.37
CA VAL A 95 -0.21 6.24 -5.90
C VAL A 95 -1.00 7.53 -5.95
N ALA A 96 -0.67 8.45 -5.04
CA ALA A 96 -1.33 9.74 -4.97
C ALA A 96 -1.10 10.57 -6.24
N GLU A 97 -2.14 11.26 -6.68
CA GLU A 97 -2.03 12.31 -7.68
C GLU A 97 -1.35 13.56 -7.08
N ARG A 98 -0.91 14.47 -7.95
CA ARG A 98 -0.26 15.71 -7.50
C ARG A 98 -1.21 16.50 -6.59
N GLY A 99 -0.72 16.86 -5.41
CA GLY A 99 -1.50 17.60 -4.41
C GLY A 99 -2.36 16.72 -3.51
N HIS A 100 -2.29 15.40 -3.64
CA HIS A 100 -2.99 14.46 -2.79
C HIS A 100 -2.01 13.61 -1.97
N LEU A 101 -2.53 13.02 -0.91
CA LEU A 101 -1.86 11.98 -0.13
C LEU A 101 -2.76 10.75 -0.13
N THR A 102 -2.15 9.59 -0.25
CA THR A 102 -2.83 8.30 -0.06
C THR A 102 -2.25 7.62 1.16
N ALA A 103 -3.09 6.98 1.95
CA ALA A 103 -2.66 6.24 3.11
C ALA A 103 -3.50 4.98 3.30
N THR A 104 -2.89 3.94 3.84
CA THR A 104 -3.56 2.73 4.29
C THR A 104 -3.75 2.80 5.79
N ILE A 105 -4.96 2.52 6.26
CA ILE A 105 -5.30 2.43 7.67
C ILE A 105 -5.05 1.00 8.12
N PHE A 106 -4.33 0.85 9.23
CA PHE A 106 -4.10 -0.40 9.91
C PHE A 106 -4.79 -0.37 11.26
N VAL A 107 -5.71 -1.31 11.46
CA VAL A 107 -6.38 -1.55 12.73
C VAL A 107 -5.80 -2.85 13.27
N ASP A 108 -4.92 -2.75 14.25
CA ASP A 108 -4.26 -3.88 14.88
C ASP A 108 -4.31 -3.75 16.41
N GLY A 109 -4.18 -4.85 17.10
CA GLY A 109 -4.14 -4.85 18.55
C GLY A 109 -4.59 -6.18 19.15
N ALA A 110 -4.18 -6.41 20.39
CA ALA A 110 -4.56 -7.61 21.15
C ALA A 110 -6.01 -7.54 21.66
N HIS A 111 -6.58 -6.35 21.79
CA HIS A 111 -7.93 -6.14 22.30
C HIS A 111 -8.96 -6.20 21.18
N ARG A 112 -9.43 -7.40 20.88
CA ARG A 112 -10.37 -7.69 19.79
C ARG A 112 -11.60 -6.76 19.73
N PRO A 113 -12.30 -6.46 20.84
CA PRO A 113 -13.45 -5.54 20.80
C PRO A 113 -13.10 -4.13 20.30
N ALA A 114 -11.93 -3.58 20.63
CA ALA A 114 -11.50 -2.29 20.12
C ALA A 114 -11.22 -2.34 18.61
N VAL A 115 -10.60 -3.40 18.12
CA VAL A 115 -10.37 -3.63 16.69
C VAL A 115 -11.71 -3.70 15.95
N ASP A 116 -12.66 -4.49 16.45
CA ASP A 116 -13.98 -4.65 15.83
C ASP A 116 -14.78 -3.32 15.83
N ALA A 117 -14.65 -2.49 16.86
CA ALA A 117 -15.27 -1.17 16.92
C ALA A 117 -14.70 -0.22 15.84
N TYR A 118 -13.38 -0.19 15.65
CA TYR A 118 -12.77 0.60 14.57
C TYR A 118 -13.19 0.12 13.19
N VAL A 119 -13.19 -1.18 12.96
CA VAL A 119 -13.62 -1.76 11.68
C VAL A 119 -15.08 -1.39 11.39
N ALA A 120 -15.97 -1.47 12.38
CA ALA A 120 -17.36 -1.07 12.23
C ALA A 120 -17.51 0.43 11.93
N ALA A 121 -16.81 1.30 12.67
CA ALA A 121 -16.86 2.74 12.45
C ALA A 121 -16.32 3.16 11.05
N ILE A 122 -15.29 2.49 10.55
CA ILE A 122 -14.80 2.69 9.19
C ILE A 122 -15.84 2.25 8.17
N ALA A 123 -16.45 1.09 8.36
CA ALA A 123 -17.45 0.53 7.45
C ALA A 123 -18.73 1.39 7.37
N THR A 124 -19.11 2.06 8.47
CA THR A 124 -20.28 2.96 8.53
C THR A 124 -19.97 4.42 8.20
N HIS A 125 -18.73 4.74 7.83
CA HIS A 125 -18.25 6.11 7.59
C HIS A 125 -18.42 7.04 8.81
N GLU A 126 -18.54 6.49 10.01
CA GLU A 126 -18.57 7.24 11.27
C GLU A 126 -17.17 7.67 11.73
N PHE A 127 -16.15 7.16 11.07
CA PHE A 127 -14.75 7.47 11.34
C PHE A 127 -14.21 8.40 10.24
N GLY A 128 -13.76 9.59 10.63
CA GLY A 128 -13.09 10.54 9.75
C GLY A 128 -11.60 10.64 10.07
N LEU A 129 -10.78 10.76 9.06
CA LEU A 129 -9.35 11.06 9.16
C LEU A 129 -9.08 12.41 8.53
N GLY A 130 -8.40 13.28 9.26
CA GLY A 130 -7.99 14.59 8.75
C GLY A 130 -6.50 14.84 8.98
N VAL A 131 -5.89 15.59 8.08
CA VAL A 131 -4.52 16.08 8.24
C VAL A 131 -4.57 17.58 8.52
N HIS A 132 -3.98 17.99 9.65
CA HIS A 132 -3.77 19.40 9.99
C HIS A 132 -2.47 19.88 9.34
N PHE A 133 -2.58 20.87 8.49
CA PHE A 133 -1.42 21.50 7.86
C PHE A 133 -1.64 23.01 7.72
N ASP A 134 -0.71 23.82 8.22
CA ASP A 134 -0.70 25.28 8.09
C ASP A 134 -2.04 25.94 8.48
N GLY A 135 -2.65 25.48 9.60
CA GLY A 135 -3.94 26.00 10.09
C GLY A 135 -5.17 25.50 9.34
N HIS A 136 -5.00 24.63 8.35
CA HIS A 136 -6.08 24.02 7.58
C HIS A 136 -6.26 22.56 7.97
N ILE A 137 -7.51 22.08 7.95
CA ILE A 137 -7.85 20.66 8.08
C ILE A 137 -8.19 20.14 6.68
N MET A 138 -7.47 19.13 6.24
CA MET A 138 -7.79 18.39 5.03
C MET A 138 -8.43 17.07 5.44
N GLU A 139 -9.72 16.91 5.12
CA GLU A 139 -10.45 15.69 5.41
C GLU A 139 -10.09 14.59 4.41
N GLY A 140 -9.84 13.38 4.94
CA GLY A 140 -9.62 12.20 4.11
C GLY A 140 -10.93 11.64 3.57
N GLN A 141 -10.87 11.11 2.37
CA GLN A 141 -11.97 10.33 1.77
C GLN A 141 -11.58 8.86 1.73
N PHE A 142 -12.48 8.00 2.19
CA PHE A 142 -12.30 6.56 2.02
C PHE A 142 -12.54 6.21 0.55
N VAL A 143 -11.56 5.57 -0.07
CA VAL A 143 -11.77 4.88 -1.34
C VAL A 143 -12.48 3.57 -1.00
N GLU A 144 -13.67 3.35 -1.53
CA GLU A 144 -14.37 2.09 -1.36
C GLU A 144 -13.46 0.94 -1.81
N ALA A 145 -13.11 0.07 -0.87
CA ALA A 145 -12.39 -1.14 -1.21
C ALA A 145 -13.30 -1.99 -2.10
N PRO A 146 -12.84 -2.43 -3.27
CA PRO A 146 -13.62 -3.37 -4.06
C PRO A 146 -13.71 -4.69 -3.28
N HIS A 147 -14.89 -4.95 -2.73
CA HIS A 147 -15.44 -6.23 -2.28
C HIS A 147 -14.58 -7.21 -1.45
N GLU A 148 -15.18 -7.63 -0.32
CA GLU A 148 -14.97 -8.86 0.44
C GLU A 148 -13.57 -9.50 0.42
N GLY A 149 -12.85 -9.38 1.52
CA GLY A 149 -11.66 -10.17 1.76
C GLY A 149 -10.36 -9.41 2.00
N TRP A 150 -10.38 -8.13 2.24
CA TRP A 150 -9.19 -7.39 2.69
C TRP A 150 -8.84 -7.73 4.14
N ASN A 151 -8.44 -8.97 4.35
CA ASN A 151 -7.62 -9.37 5.47
C ASN A 151 -6.17 -9.30 5.02
N THR A 152 -5.62 -8.11 4.87
CA THR A 152 -4.18 -7.95 4.81
C THR A 152 -3.64 -8.12 6.23
N VAL A 153 -3.46 -9.36 6.60
CA VAL A 153 -2.62 -9.74 7.72
C VAL A 153 -1.18 -9.64 7.21
N HIS A 154 -0.48 -8.61 7.59
CA HIS A 154 0.97 -8.51 7.47
C HIS A 154 1.60 -8.29 8.84
#